data_639e986b190b36121417477acc2cdc9e
#
_entry.id   639e986b190b36121417477acc2cdc9e
#
_cell.length_a   1.000
_cell.length_b   1.000
_cell.length_c   1.000
_cell.angle_alpha   90.00
_cell.angle_beta   90.00
_cell.angle_gamma   90.00
#
_symmetry.space_group_name_H-M   'P 1'
#
loop_
_entity.id
_entity.type
_entity.pdbx_description
1 polymer ?
#
loop_
_entity_poly.entity_id
_entity_poly.type
_entity_poly.pdbx_seq_one_letter_code
_entity_poly.pdbx_strand_id
1 'polypeptide(L)'
;NTLPISISDSETENARTWEMGIVARYVLPVYQDYYNLPQGAYLRSVEEGSPAQEAGLQEGDIIVGIGEQTILGDMTLRLSRASFAPGDIQTVYFWRDGQYYTTEMMRPENG
;
A
#
# COMPACT_ATOMS: atom_id res chain seq x y z
N ASN A 1 -2.02 -34.25 3.54
CA ASN A 1 -1.96 -33.72 3.53
C ASN A 1 -2.08 -33.19 3.29
N THR A 2 -2.51 -33.55 3.16
CA THR A 2 -2.68 -32.62 3.06
C THR A 2 -1.77 -31.90 2.61
N LEU A 3 -1.26 -32.10 1.92
CA LEU A 3 -0.41 -31.54 1.49
C LEU A 3 -0.46 -30.41 0.82
N PRO A 4 -1.13 -30.08 -0.08
CA PRO A 4 -1.28 -28.85 -0.74
C PRO A 4 -1.69 -27.73 0.16
N ILE A 5 -2.32 -28.12 1.18
CA ILE A 5 -2.73 -27.17 2.20
C ILE A 5 -1.56 -26.40 2.76
N SER A 6 -0.47 -27.08 3.01
CA SER A 6 0.66 -26.39 3.61
C SER A 6 1.28 -25.39 2.64
N ILE A 7 1.21 -25.65 1.36
CA ILE A 7 1.69 -24.68 0.38
C ILE A 7 0.82 -23.44 0.39
N SER A 8 -0.48 -23.63 0.39
CA SER A 8 -1.41 -22.51 0.43
C SER A 8 -1.24 -21.73 1.71
N ASP A 9 -1.07 -22.42 2.81
CA ASP A 9 -0.90 -21.76 4.09
C ASP A 9 0.35 -20.91 4.11
N SER A 10 1.42 -21.41 3.52
CA SER A 10 2.65 -20.65 3.45
C SER A 10 2.46 -19.35 2.70
N GLU A 11 1.80 -19.41 1.57
CA GLU A 11 1.56 -18.21 0.80
C GLU A 11 0.67 -17.24 1.56
N THR A 12 -0.33 -17.77 2.22
CA THR A 12 -1.23 -16.94 3.01
C THR A 12 -0.49 -16.28 4.16
N GLU A 13 0.38 -17.04 4.81
CA GLU A 13 1.14 -16.48 5.91
C GLU A 13 2.11 -15.40 5.44
N ASN A 14 2.75 -15.61 4.30
CA ASN A 14 3.63 -14.58 3.77
C ASN A 14 2.87 -13.31 3.48
N ALA A 15 1.67 -13.44 2.92
CA ALA A 15 0.86 -12.27 2.63
C ALA A 15 0.44 -11.57 3.91
N ARG A 16 0.19 -12.34 4.98
CA ARG A 16 -0.27 -11.76 6.24
C ARG A 16 0.86 -11.16 7.06
N THR A 17 2.08 -11.67 6.90
CA THR A 17 3.20 -11.16 7.68
C THR A 17 3.77 -9.88 7.10
N TRP A 18 3.37 -9.55 5.89
CA TRP A 18 3.83 -8.34 5.23
C TRP A 18 2.71 -7.32 5.30
N GLU A 19 2.99 -6.24 6.00
CA GLU A 19 2.06 -5.13 6.11
C GLU A 19 2.79 -3.85 5.79
N MET A 20 2.12 -2.98 5.09
CA MET A 20 2.70 -1.67 4.80
C MET A 20 2.66 -0.76 6.03
N GLY A 21 1.77 -1.08 6.96
CA GLY A 21 1.64 -0.30 8.18
C GLY A 21 0.76 0.93 8.00
N ILE A 22 -0.28 0.81 7.21
CA ILE A 22 -1.17 1.94 6.94
C ILE A 22 -2.61 1.54 7.24
N VAL A 23 -3.40 2.54 7.61
CA VAL A 23 -4.85 2.44 7.63
C VAL A 23 -5.35 3.35 6.54
N ALA A 24 -5.99 2.76 5.53
CA ALA A 24 -6.34 3.49 4.32
C ALA A 24 -7.84 3.55 4.13
N ARG A 25 -8.29 4.65 3.56
CA ARG A 25 -9.65 4.83 3.09
C ARG A 25 -9.58 5.24 1.63
N TYR A 26 -10.66 4.96 0.90
CA TYR A 26 -10.64 5.25 -0.53
C TYR A 26 -11.49 6.47 -0.80
N VAL A 27 -10.96 7.36 -1.63
CA VAL A 27 -11.59 8.65 -1.88
C VAL A 27 -12.78 8.42 -2.79
N LEU A 28 -13.98 8.69 -2.27
CA LEU A 28 -15.19 8.54 -3.05
C LEU A 28 -15.28 9.62 -4.11
N PRO A 29 -15.94 9.34 -5.24
CA PRO A 29 -16.00 10.35 -6.33
C PRO A 29 -16.55 11.69 -5.88
N VAL A 30 -17.53 11.69 -4.99
CA VAL A 30 -18.11 12.96 -4.51
C VAL A 30 -17.06 13.78 -3.78
N TYR A 31 -16.16 13.14 -3.04
CA TYR A 31 -15.12 13.85 -2.33
C TYR A 31 -13.99 14.26 -3.26
N GLN A 32 -13.75 13.48 -4.31
CA GLN A 32 -12.77 13.89 -5.31
C GLN A 32 -13.14 15.23 -5.91
N ASP A 33 -14.41 15.37 -6.26
CA ASP A 33 -14.88 16.62 -6.88
C ASP A 33 -14.94 17.75 -5.87
N TYR A 34 -15.49 17.47 -4.70
CA TYR A 34 -15.75 18.53 -3.72
C TYR A 34 -14.46 19.11 -3.15
N TYR A 35 -13.49 18.24 -2.85
CA TYR A 35 -12.23 18.66 -2.24
C TYR A 35 -11.07 18.72 -3.24
N ASN A 36 -11.32 18.42 -4.50
CA ASN A 36 -10.30 18.40 -5.53
C ASN A 36 -9.17 17.43 -5.19
N LEU A 37 -9.56 16.21 -4.83
CA LEU A 37 -8.61 15.17 -4.44
C LEU A 37 -8.47 14.14 -5.54
N PRO A 38 -7.31 13.50 -5.66
CA PRO A 38 -7.16 12.40 -6.61
C PRO A 38 -7.80 11.14 -6.09
N GLN A 39 -8.07 10.20 -6.98
CA GLN A 39 -8.50 8.88 -6.59
C GLN A 39 -7.30 8.13 -6.02
N GLY A 40 -7.52 7.40 -4.94
CA GLY A 40 -6.45 6.62 -4.35
C GLY A 40 -6.77 6.23 -2.92
N ALA A 41 -5.73 5.78 -2.22
CA ALA A 41 -5.84 5.34 -0.84
C ALA A 41 -5.40 6.48 0.08
N TYR A 42 -6.36 7.08 0.74
CA TYR A 42 -6.10 8.14 1.72
C TYR A 42 -5.59 7.49 3.01
N LEU A 43 -4.46 7.95 3.49
CA LEU A 43 -3.84 7.36 4.68
C LEU A 43 -4.38 8.02 5.93
N ARG A 44 -5.20 7.28 6.66
CA ARG A 44 -5.72 7.76 7.94
C ARG A 44 -4.68 7.69 9.03
N SER A 45 -3.79 6.71 8.92
CA SER A 45 -2.68 6.62 9.87
C SER A 45 -1.56 5.81 9.24
N VAL A 46 -0.35 6.05 9.71
CA VAL A 46 0.85 5.33 9.31
C VAL A 46 1.49 4.82 10.58
N GLU A 47 1.69 3.53 10.66
CA GLU A 47 2.21 2.90 11.87
C GLU A 47 3.69 3.22 12.05
N GLU A 48 4.08 3.50 13.28
CA GLU A 48 5.47 3.80 13.58
C GLU A 48 6.35 2.59 13.31
N GLY A 49 7.49 2.83 12.65
CA GLY A 49 8.43 1.76 12.34
C GLY A 49 8.02 0.90 11.16
N SER A 50 6.93 1.26 10.47
CA SER A 50 6.44 0.45 9.35
C SER A 50 7.19 0.77 8.06
N PRO A 51 7.08 -0.11 7.06
CA PRO A 51 7.64 0.20 5.74
C PRO A 51 7.13 1.50 5.15
N ALA A 52 5.85 1.82 5.37
CA ALA A 52 5.29 3.06 4.86
C ALA A 52 5.92 4.27 5.54
N GLN A 53 6.11 4.19 6.85
CA GLN A 53 6.75 5.30 7.55
C GLN A 53 8.20 5.46 7.12
N GLU A 54 8.91 4.35 6.94
CA GLU A 54 10.30 4.42 6.50
C GLU A 54 10.41 4.97 5.09
N ALA A 55 9.37 4.79 4.28
CA ALA A 55 9.33 5.38 2.95
C ALA A 55 9.00 6.87 2.96
N GLY A 56 8.64 7.41 4.13
CA GLY A 56 8.34 8.83 4.24
C GLY A 56 6.86 9.16 4.05
N LEU A 57 6.00 8.16 4.01
CA LEU A 57 4.56 8.40 3.91
C LEU A 57 4.03 8.91 5.23
N GLN A 58 3.02 9.75 5.17
CA GLN A 58 2.45 10.41 6.34
C GLN A 58 0.94 10.36 6.29
N GLU A 59 0.35 10.51 7.45
CA GLU A 59 -1.09 10.66 7.57
C GLU A 59 -1.54 11.81 6.68
N GLY A 60 -2.61 11.59 5.92
CA GLY A 60 -3.12 12.59 5.00
C GLY A 60 -2.66 12.41 3.56
N ASP A 61 -1.64 11.61 3.32
CA ASP A 61 -1.20 11.33 1.96
C ASP A 61 -2.23 10.47 1.26
N ILE A 62 -2.28 10.58 -0.08
CA ILE A 62 -3.12 9.71 -0.89
C ILE A 62 -2.21 8.94 -1.83
N ILE A 63 -2.19 7.62 -1.67
CA ILE A 63 -1.38 6.77 -2.56
C ILE A 63 -2.17 6.56 -3.84
N VAL A 64 -1.60 6.95 -4.96
CA VAL A 64 -2.27 6.85 -6.25
C VAL A 64 -1.73 5.71 -7.10
N GLY A 65 -0.53 5.21 -6.79
CA GLY A 65 0.03 4.10 -7.53
C GLY A 65 1.18 3.46 -6.79
N ILE A 66 1.39 2.17 -7.02
CA ILE A 66 2.53 1.44 -6.46
C ILE A 66 3.06 0.58 -7.59
N GLY A 67 4.33 0.80 -7.96
CA GLY A 67 4.90 0.11 -9.09
C GLY A 67 4.10 0.44 -10.35
N GLU A 68 3.61 -0.58 -11.01
CA GLU A 68 2.80 -0.38 -12.21
C GLU A 68 1.30 -0.46 -11.92
N GLN A 69 0.94 -0.62 -10.66
CA GLN A 69 -0.46 -0.77 -10.28
C GLN A 69 -1.04 0.56 -9.84
N THR A 70 -2.09 1.00 -10.55
CA THR A 70 -2.87 2.17 -10.13
C THR A 70 -3.74 1.76 -8.94
N ILE A 71 -3.79 2.60 -7.92
CA ILE A 71 -4.55 2.27 -6.71
C ILE A 71 -5.95 2.86 -6.87
N LEU A 72 -6.91 1.99 -7.10
CA LEU A 72 -8.30 2.38 -7.32
C LEU A 72 -9.20 2.04 -6.15
N GLY A 73 -8.78 1.12 -5.30
CA GLY A 73 -9.57 0.68 -4.17
C GLY A 73 -8.84 -0.41 -3.41
N ASP A 74 -9.58 -1.10 -2.55
CA ASP A 74 -9.00 -2.10 -1.67
C ASP A 74 -8.34 -3.24 -2.45
N MET A 75 -8.98 -3.68 -3.54
CA MET A 75 -8.46 -4.78 -4.31
C MET A 75 -7.10 -4.45 -4.91
N THR A 76 -6.98 -3.27 -5.51
CA THR A 76 -5.71 -2.89 -6.15
C THR A 76 -4.62 -2.70 -5.10
N LEU A 77 -4.97 -2.21 -3.92
CA LEU A 77 -3.98 -2.08 -2.85
C LEU A 77 -3.49 -3.46 -2.41
N ARG A 78 -4.41 -4.41 -2.26
CA ARG A 78 -4.03 -5.77 -1.89
C ARG A 78 -3.16 -6.42 -2.95
N LEU A 79 -3.50 -6.23 -4.22
CA LEU A 79 -2.71 -6.78 -5.31
C LEU A 79 -1.30 -6.19 -5.30
N SER A 80 -1.19 -4.89 -5.05
CA SER A 80 0.12 -4.25 -4.95
C SER A 80 0.94 -4.83 -3.81
N ARG A 81 0.31 -5.00 -2.65
CA ARG A 81 1.02 -5.58 -1.52
C ARG A 81 1.51 -6.98 -1.83
N ALA A 82 0.65 -7.77 -2.49
CA ALA A 82 0.99 -9.14 -2.82
C ALA A 82 2.09 -9.22 -3.90
N SER A 83 2.30 -8.17 -4.66
CA SER A 83 3.28 -8.17 -5.73
C SER A 83 4.71 -8.00 -5.22
N PHE A 84 4.88 -7.60 -3.97
CA PHE A 84 6.23 -7.46 -3.40
C PHE A 84 6.74 -8.82 -2.96
N ALA A 85 7.90 -9.22 -3.44
CA ALA A 85 8.63 -10.34 -2.86
C ALA A 85 9.42 -9.83 -1.65
N PRO A 86 9.81 -10.71 -0.73
CA PRO A 86 10.65 -10.26 0.41
C PRO A 86 11.89 -9.52 -0.10
N GLY A 87 12.12 -8.34 0.45
CA GLY A 87 13.24 -7.51 0.06
C GLY A 87 13.00 -6.63 -1.15
N ASP A 88 11.86 -6.76 -1.81
CA ASP A 88 11.57 -5.95 -3.00
C ASP A 88 11.38 -4.49 -2.62
N ILE A 89 11.77 -3.62 -3.57
CA ILE A 89 11.57 -2.19 -3.46
C ILE A 89 10.74 -1.77 -4.66
N GLN A 90 9.63 -1.06 -4.41
CA GLN A 90 8.81 -0.54 -5.50
C GLN A 90 8.54 0.94 -5.27
N THR A 91 8.35 1.65 -6.38
CA THR A 91 8.05 3.08 -6.32
C THR A 91 6.61 3.28 -5.91
N VAL A 92 6.40 4.21 -4.99
CA VAL A 92 5.07 4.60 -4.55
C VAL A 92 4.82 6.01 -5.03
N TYR A 93 3.70 6.20 -5.72
CA TYR A 93 3.27 7.51 -6.20
C TYR A 93 2.17 8.00 -5.28
N PHE A 94 2.34 9.21 -4.74
CA PHE A 94 1.37 9.70 -3.78
C PHE A 94 1.18 11.21 -3.94
N TRP A 95 0.06 11.68 -3.38
CA TRP A 95 -0.33 13.08 -3.44
C TRP A 95 -0.30 13.65 -2.03
N ARG A 96 0.24 14.83 -1.89
CA ARG A 96 0.35 15.51 -0.61
C ARG A 96 0.23 17.00 -0.84
N ASP A 97 -0.77 17.62 -0.20
CA ASP A 97 -0.93 19.08 -0.22
C ASP A 97 -0.92 19.65 -1.62
N GLY A 98 -1.65 19.00 -2.53
CA GLY A 98 -1.84 19.52 -3.87
C GLY A 98 -0.78 19.14 -4.86
N GLN A 99 0.20 18.32 -4.48
CA GLN A 99 1.28 17.96 -5.40
C GLN A 99 1.52 16.45 -5.36
N TYR A 100 2.07 15.94 -6.46
CA TYR A 100 2.39 14.53 -6.58
C TYR A 100 3.86 14.31 -6.31
N TYR A 101 4.15 13.23 -5.59
CA TYR A 101 5.51 12.85 -5.23
C TYR A 101 5.72 11.37 -5.47
N THR A 102 6.97 10.96 -5.47
CA THR A 102 7.31 9.54 -5.49
C THR A 102 8.23 9.23 -4.34
N THR A 103 8.17 7.99 -3.88
CA THR A 103 9.13 7.49 -2.92
C THR A 103 9.28 6.00 -3.18
N GLU A 104 10.15 5.36 -2.45
CA GLU A 104 10.36 3.92 -2.58
C GLU A 104 10.00 3.24 -1.28
N MET A 105 9.28 2.13 -1.38
CA MET A 105 8.89 1.35 -0.21
C MET A 105 9.48 -0.04 -0.36
N MET A 106 10.08 -0.55 0.70
CA MET A 106 10.69 -1.87 0.71
C MET A 106 9.89 -2.81 1.58
N ARG A 107 9.62 -4.00 1.04
CA ARG A 107 9.09 -5.08 1.88
C ARG A 107 10.26 -5.69 2.64
N PRO A 108 10.17 -5.79 3.98
CA PRO A 108 11.25 -6.40 4.77
C PRO A 108 11.48 -7.84 4.35
N GLU A 109 12.73 -8.29 4.44
CA GLU A 109 13.05 -9.64 4.03
C GLU A 109 12.46 -10.68 4.99
N ASN A 110 12.29 -10.31 6.24
CA ASN A 110 11.79 -11.24 7.25
C ASN A 110 10.36 -10.94 7.65
N GLY A 111 9.68 -10.13 6.91
CA GLY A 111 8.35 -9.76 7.34
C GLY A 111 7.27 -9.95 6.34
#